data_1f800731220c71613607bf8977285a75
#
_entry.id   1f800731220c71613607bf8977285a75
#
_cell.length_a   1.000
_cell.length_b   1.000
_cell.length_c   1.000
_cell.angle_alpha   90.00
_cell.angle_beta   90.00
_cell.angle_gamma   90.00
#
_symmetry.space_group_name_H-M   'P 1'
#
loop_
_entity.id
_entity.type
_entity.pdbx_description
1 polymer ?
#
loop_
_entity_poly.entity_id
_entity_poly.type
_entity_poly.pdbx_seq_one_letter_code
_entity_poly.pdbx_strand_id
1 'polypeptide(L)'
;MKTKAFYLFSLALISLTLFSCSDEDDYGNYIFDFAPYNIIVAVQDTVGNDLLASEQFNDTKFEYSGTIYNIVDSLNDMNLQTRTMDHYFYGLRKLMRQDGYYILSFGEFSGDENVTDEQIIIHWGDGTTDNLSFSNYTKVKNKEPIADRTIKVNGKLIEGTRVSRDLHVVIVK
;
A
#
# COMPACT_ATOMS: atom_id res chain seq x y z
N MET A 1 -1.91 51.83 -48.55
CA MET A 1 -2.44 51.40 -47.24
C MET A 1 -2.64 49.86 -47.09
N LYS A 2 -2.67 49.05 -48.16
CA LYS A 2 -2.93 47.59 -48.07
C LYS A 2 -1.73 46.74 -47.59
N THR A 3 -0.51 47.19 -47.81
CA THR A 3 0.73 46.48 -47.39
C THR A 3 0.99 46.47 -45.88
N LYS A 4 0.65 47.57 -45.16
CA LYS A 4 0.86 47.64 -43.70
C LYS A 4 -0.07 46.73 -42.91
N ALA A 5 -1.28 46.48 -43.39
CA ALA A 5 -2.23 45.57 -42.76
C ALA A 5 -1.78 44.11 -42.88
N PHE A 6 -1.09 43.74 -43.96
CA PHE A 6 -0.59 42.39 -44.19
C PHE A 6 0.56 42.04 -43.24
N TYR A 7 1.46 42.99 -42.96
CA TYR A 7 2.56 42.78 -42.01
C TYR A 7 2.07 42.65 -40.55
N LEU A 8 1.06 43.42 -40.17
CA LEU A 8 0.45 43.31 -38.84
C LEU A 8 -0.26 41.96 -38.64
N PHE A 9 -0.90 41.45 -39.68
CA PHE A 9 -1.59 40.16 -39.63
C PHE A 9 -0.60 38.97 -39.58
N SER A 10 0.52 39.04 -40.31
CA SER A 10 1.56 38.03 -40.26
C SER A 10 2.32 38.01 -38.93
N LEU A 11 2.54 39.17 -38.32
CA LEU A 11 3.18 39.28 -37.00
C LEU A 11 2.29 38.73 -35.90
N ALA A 12 0.96 38.93 -35.97
CA ALA A 12 0.00 38.37 -35.05
C ALA A 12 -0.12 36.83 -35.16
N LEU A 13 0.04 36.30 -36.38
CA LEU A 13 0.00 34.82 -36.57
C LEU A 13 1.25 34.13 -35.99
N ILE A 14 2.42 34.77 -36.09
CA ILE A 14 3.68 34.24 -35.53
C ILE A 14 3.67 34.26 -33.99
N SER A 15 3.03 35.27 -33.39
CA SER A 15 2.93 35.33 -31.92
C SER A 15 2.00 34.27 -31.32
N LEU A 16 1.01 33.79 -32.08
CA LEU A 16 0.10 32.74 -31.64
C LEU A 16 0.74 31.35 -31.66
N THR A 17 1.79 31.11 -32.45
CA THR A 17 2.49 29.81 -32.48
C THR A 17 3.53 29.64 -31.36
N LEU A 18 3.89 30.71 -30.63
CA LEU A 18 4.87 30.66 -29.57
C LEU A 18 4.26 30.29 -28.19
N PHE A 19 2.93 30.27 -28.08
CA PHE A 19 2.25 29.89 -26.85
C PHE A 19 1.76 28.43 -26.83
N SER A 20 2.11 27.64 -27.86
CA SER A 20 1.83 26.19 -27.87
C SER A 20 3.02 25.39 -27.37
N CYS A 21 3.71 25.83 -26.32
CA CYS A 21 4.36 24.92 -25.41
C CYS A 21 3.31 24.54 -24.37
N SER A 22 2.49 23.54 -24.68
CA SER A 22 1.97 22.70 -23.63
C SER A 22 3.20 22.03 -23.00
N ASP A 23 3.48 22.34 -21.74
CA ASP A 23 4.19 21.43 -20.87
C ASP A 23 3.32 20.16 -20.75
N GLU A 24 3.22 19.40 -21.85
CA GLU A 24 2.97 17.97 -21.74
C GLU A 24 4.19 17.47 -20.99
N ASP A 25 4.01 17.28 -19.69
CA ASP A 25 4.95 16.59 -18.87
C ASP A 25 5.30 15.31 -19.64
N ASP A 26 6.51 15.29 -20.21
CA ASP A 26 7.06 14.15 -20.92
C ASP A 26 7.33 13.05 -19.88
N TYR A 27 6.24 12.41 -19.40
CA TYR A 27 6.29 11.20 -18.58
C TYR A 27 6.71 9.98 -19.41
N GLY A 28 7.11 10.21 -20.64
CA GLY A 28 7.16 9.23 -21.73
C GLY A 28 8.19 8.15 -21.63
N ASN A 29 8.96 7.94 -20.57
CA ASN A 29 9.87 6.79 -20.47
C ASN A 29 10.35 6.46 -19.05
N TYR A 30 9.73 6.98 -18.01
CA TYR A 30 10.09 6.57 -16.65
C TYR A 30 9.16 5.43 -16.20
N ILE A 31 9.71 4.21 -16.13
CA ILE A 31 9.06 3.10 -15.44
C ILE A 31 9.41 3.27 -13.96
N PHE A 32 8.43 3.52 -13.12
CA PHE A 32 8.59 3.55 -11.68
C PHE A 32 8.12 2.22 -11.12
N ASP A 33 9.00 1.51 -10.45
CA ASP A 33 8.70 0.29 -9.73
C ASP A 33 8.34 0.68 -8.28
N PHE A 34 7.06 0.64 -7.95
CA PHE A 34 6.59 0.86 -6.59
C PHE A 34 6.78 -0.43 -5.78
N ALA A 35 7.66 -0.38 -4.80
CA ALA A 35 7.94 -1.54 -3.97
C ALA A 35 6.67 -2.14 -3.36
N PRO A 36 6.50 -3.46 -3.42
CA PRO A 36 5.39 -4.14 -2.79
C PRO A 36 5.40 -3.94 -1.27
N TYR A 37 4.26 -4.13 -0.60
CA TYR A 37 4.09 -3.86 0.82
C TYR A 37 3.30 -4.96 1.53
N ASN A 38 3.47 -5.02 2.84
CA ASN A 38 2.70 -5.90 3.71
C ASN A 38 1.81 -5.07 4.65
N ILE A 39 0.78 -5.71 5.16
CA ILE A 39 0.01 -5.21 6.30
C ILE A 39 0.56 -5.91 7.55
N ILE A 40 1.08 -5.10 8.48
CA ILE A 40 1.71 -5.56 9.71
C ILE A 40 0.79 -5.24 10.88
N VAL A 41 0.35 -6.27 11.60
CA VAL A 41 -0.56 -6.14 12.72
C VAL A 41 0.11 -6.59 14.00
N ALA A 42 0.18 -5.71 14.99
CA ALA A 42 0.52 -6.04 16.37
C ALA A 42 -0.75 -5.99 17.23
N VAL A 43 -0.84 -6.83 18.25
CA VAL A 43 -1.97 -6.86 19.17
C VAL A 43 -1.47 -6.78 20.61
N GLN A 44 -2.00 -5.83 21.36
CA GLN A 44 -1.58 -5.58 22.73
C GLN A 44 -2.81 -5.49 23.64
N ASP A 45 -2.60 -5.79 24.93
CA ASP A 45 -3.57 -5.41 25.94
C ASP A 45 -3.49 -3.92 26.28
N THR A 46 -4.35 -3.45 27.18
CA THR A 46 -4.41 -2.03 27.60
C THR A 46 -3.17 -1.56 28.35
N VAL A 47 -2.30 -2.45 28.80
CA VAL A 47 -1.03 -2.13 29.48
C VAL A 47 0.19 -2.36 28.61
N GLY A 48 -0.03 -2.77 27.34
CA GLY A 48 1.01 -2.91 26.32
C GLY A 48 1.66 -4.29 26.21
N ASN A 49 1.13 -5.31 26.86
CA ASN A 49 1.64 -6.68 26.72
C ASN A 49 1.24 -7.26 25.33
N ASP A 50 2.14 -8.04 24.75
CA ASP A 50 1.93 -8.73 23.48
C ASP A 50 0.94 -9.90 23.66
N LEU A 51 -0.25 -9.76 23.08
CA LEU A 51 -1.27 -10.80 23.12
C LEU A 51 -0.99 -11.93 22.10
N LEU A 52 -0.23 -11.65 21.02
CA LEU A 52 0.15 -12.67 20.06
C LEU A 52 1.13 -13.70 20.63
N ALA A 53 1.78 -13.41 21.76
CA ALA A 53 2.59 -14.40 22.48
C ALA A 53 1.76 -15.50 23.13
N SER A 54 0.45 -15.29 23.32
CA SER A 54 -0.47 -16.28 23.91
C SER A 54 -0.89 -17.33 22.88
N GLU A 55 -1.02 -18.58 23.31
CA GLU A 55 -1.51 -19.70 22.49
C GLU A 55 -2.92 -19.45 21.95
N GLN A 56 -3.74 -18.70 22.69
CA GLN A 56 -5.09 -18.33 22.27
C GLN A 56 -5.13 -17.63 20.91
N PHE A 57 -4.11 -16.85 20.57
CA PHE A 57 -4.05 -16.12 19.30
C PHE A 57 -3.41 -16.92 18.15
N ASN A 58 -2.99 -18.16 18.36
CA ASN A 58 -2.44 -19.02 17.30
C ASN A 58 -3.49 -19.39 16.24
N ASP A 59 -4.79 -19.45 16.62
CA ASP A 59 -5.90 -19.73 15.70
C ASP A 59 -6.43 -18.49 14.97
N THR A 60 -5.70 -17.37 15.01
CA THR A 60 -6.05 -16.15 14.28
C THR A 60 -6.05 -16.39 12.77
N LYS A 61 -7.06 -15.87 12.09
CA LYS A 61 -7.25 -15.99 10.64
C LYS A 61 -7.59 -14.66 10.04
N PHE A 62 -7.13 -14.44 8.81
CA PHE A 62 -7.53 -13.29 8.01
C PHE A 62 -8.43 -13.77 6.87
N GLU A 63 -9.54 -13.07 6.66
CA GLU A 63 -10.39 -13.25 5.49
C GLU A 63 -10.19 -12.06 4.56
N TYR A 64 -9.75 -12.35 3.34
CA TYR A 64 -9.50 -11.36 2.32
C TYR A 64 -9.98 -11.87 0.97
N SER A 65 -10.76 -11.07 0.26
CA SER A 65 -11.33 -11.40 -1.07
C SER A 65 -12.04 -12.76 -1.11
N GLY A 66 -12.77 -13.11 -0.02
CA GLY A 66 -13.51 -14.37 0.13
C GLY A 66 -12.63 -15.59 0.43
N THR A 67 -11.34 -15.41 0.66
CA THR A 67 -10.41 -16.48 1.03
C THR A 67 -9.99 -16.33 2.49
N ILE A 68 -9.95 -17.44 3.23
CA ILE A 68 -9.47 -17.49 4.61
C ILE A 68 -8.02 -17.94 4.62
N TYR A 69 -7.18 -17.13 5.25
CA TYR A 69 -5.75 -17.36 5.44
C TYR A 69 -5.47 -17.69 6.89
N ASN A 70 -4.95 -18.88 7.13
CA ASN A 70 -4.46 -19.29 8.44
C ASN A 70 -3.01 -18.85 8.61
N ILE A 71 -2.54 -18.75 9.87
CA ILE A 71 -1.13 -18.52 10.15
C ILE A 71 -0.30 -19.68 9.61
N VAL A 72 0.73 -19.37 8.81
CA VAL A 72 1.70 -20.33 8.29
C VAL A 72 2.97 -20.24 9.13
N ASP A 73 3.34 -21.34 9.78
CA ASP A 73 4.43 -21.40 10.78
C ASP A 73 5.84 -21.38 10.16
N SER A 74 6.01 -21.64 8.87
CA SER A 74 7.34 -21.68 8.29
C SER A 74 7.41 -21.27 6.82
N LEU A 75 8.55 -20.68 6.47
CA LEU A 75 8.96 -20.43 5.09
C LEU A 75 9.12 -21.71 4.26
N ASN A 76 9.17 -22.89 4.92
CA ASN A 76 9.40 -24.18 4.27
C ASN A 76 8.17 -24.71 3.51
N ASP A 77 6.97 -24.24 3.84
CA ASP A 77 5.74 -24.62 3.11
C ASP A 77 5.54 -23.80 1.85
N MET A 78 6.36 -22.78 1.65
CA MET A 78 6.36 -22.01 0.42
C MET A 78 7.34 -22.65 -0.56
N ASN A 79 6.83 -23.21 -1.66
CA ASN A 79 7.61 -23.45 -2.87
C ASN A 79 8.15 -22.10 -3.36
N LEU A 80 9.30 -21.69 -2.81
CA LEU A 80 10.04 -20.53 -3.26
C LEU A 80 10.56 -20.82 -4.67
N GLN A 81 9.68 -20.78 -5.65
CA GLN A 81 10.09 -20.70 -7.03
C GLN A 81 10.86 -19.39 -7.17
N THR A 82 12.03 -19.49 -7.77
CA THR A 82 12.94 -18.37 -8.07
C THR A 82 12.17 -17.10 -8.41
N ARG A 83 12.40 -16.05 -7.62
CA ARG A 83 11.84 -14.71 -7.81
C ARG A 83 12.10 -14.24 -9.24
N THR A 84 11.12 -14.37 -10.08
CA THR A 84 10.88 -13.39 -11.12
C THR A 84 10.29 -12.16 -10.45
N MET A 85 10.54 -10.97 -10.94
CA MET A 85 10.29 -9.65 -10.32
C MET A 85 8.85 -9.35 -9.87
N ASP A 86 7.91 -10.28 -9.99
CA ASP A 86 6.54 -10.14 -9.55
C ASP A 86 6.45 -10.31 -8.01
N HIS A 87 5.64 -9.46 -7.38
CA HIS A 87 5.29 -9.59 -5.97
C HIS A 87 4.66 -10.97 -5.74
N TYR A 88 4.99 -11.62 -4.63
CA TYR A 88 4.42 -12.92 -4.25
C TYR A 88 3.58 -12.75 -2.99
N PHE A 89 2.30 -13.09 -3.08
CA PHE A 89 1.41 -13.03 -1.94
C PHE A 89 1.67 -14.19 -0.97
N TYR A 90 2.35 -13.90 0.15
CA TYR A 90 2.78 -14.91 1.12
C TYR A 90 1.68 -15.36 2.11
N GLY A 91 0.49 -14.75 2.05
CA GLY A 91 -0.57 -15.01 3.01
C GLY A 91 -0.29 -14.45 4.40
N LEU A 92 -0.77 -15.14 5.45
CA LEU A 92 -0.67 -14.71 6.83
C LEU A 92 0.48 -15.42 7.55
N ARG A 93 1.41 -14.64 8.11
CA ARG A 93 2.57 -15.16 8.86
C ARG A 93 2.65 -14.51 10.22
N LYS A 94 3.02 -15.31 11.24
CA LYS A 94 3.37 -14.79 12.57
C LYS A 94 4.89 -14.70 12.66
N LEU A 95 5.42 -13.52 12.94
CA LEU A 95 6.85 -13.23 12.98
C LEU A 95 7.22 -12.64 14.32
N MET A 96 8.39 -12.98 14.84
CA MET A 96 8.94 -12.35 16.04
C MET A 96 9.87 -11.21 15.66
N ARG A 97 9.64 -10.03 16.21
CA ARG A 97 10.50 -8.86 16.07
C ARG A 97 11.76 -8.97 16.93
N GLN A 98 12.75 -8.14 16.66
CA GLN A 98 14.01 -8.11 17.41
C GLN A 98 13.83 -7.72 18.90
N ASP A 99 12.76 -6.98 19.22
CA ASP A 99 12.38 -6.61 20.59
C ASP A 99 11.63 -7.72 21.35
N GLY A 100 11.42 -8.88 20.71
CA GLY A 100 10.74 -10.03 21.30
C GLY A 100 9.21 -10.04 21.16
N TYR A 101 8.61 -8.99 20.56
CA TYR A 101 7.17 -8.93 20.28
C TYR A 101 6.83 -9.68 19.00
N TYR A 102 5.68 -10.33 19.00
CA TYR A 102 5.13 -10.94 17.80
C TYR A 102 4.32 -9.94 16.97
N ILE A 103 4.33 -10.17 15.67
CA ILE A 103 3.49 -9.46 14.71
C ILE A 103 2.88 -10.45 13.74
N LEU A 104 1.73 -10.09 13.17
CA LEU A 104 1.16 -10.74 12.01
C LEU A 104 1.55 -9.95 10.77
N SER A 105 2.10 -10.62 9.77
CA SER A 105 2.45 -10.04 8.47
C SER A 105 1.55 -10.66 7.41
N PHE A 106 0.80 -9.85 6.69
CA PHE A 106 -0.11 -10.28 5.65
C PHE A 106 0.22 -9.61 4.30
N GLY A 107 0.32 -10.37 3.25
CA GLY A 107 0.71 -9.92 1.92
C GLY A 107 1.79 -10.80 1.33
N GLU A 108 2.49 -10.37 0.36
CA GLU A 108 2.93 -9.07 -0.19
C GLU A 108 1.89 -8.51 -1.19
N PHE A 109 1.48 -7.26 -1.04
CA PHE A 109 0.58 -6.59 -1.99
C PHE A 109 1.38 -5.83 -3.05
N SER A 110 0.84 -5.71 -4.28
CA SER A 110 1.47 -4.91 -5.33
C SER A 110 1.57 -3.44 -4.94
N GLY A 111 2.76 -2.87 -5.10
CA GLY A 111 2.96 -1.44 -4.90
C GLY A 111 2.36 -0.59 -6.02
N ASP A 112 2.22 -1.13 -7.24
CA ASP A 112 1.75 -0.41 -8.43
C ASP A 112 0.22 -0.36 -8.54
N GLU A 113 -0.48 -1.23 -7.83
CA GLU A 113 -1.92 -1.34 -7.91
C GLU A 113 -2.61 -0.30 -7.01
N ASN A 114 -3.48 0.52 -7.62
CA ASN A 114 -4.32 1.44 -6.88
C ASN A 114 -5.56 0.71 -6.36
N VAL A 115 -5.68 0.64 -5.04
CA VAL A 115 -6.82 0.04 -4.35
C VAL A 115 -7.46 1.04 -3.40
N THR A 116 -8.76 0.94 -3.18
CA THR A 116 -9.51 1.86 -2.31
C THR A 116 -10.39 1.07 -1.37
N ASP A 117 -10.16 1.26 -0.05
CA ASP A 117 -10.93 0.66 1.04
C ASP A 117 -11.12 -0.88 0.90
N GLU A 118 -10.08 -1.58 0.43
CA GLU A 118 -10.03 -3.03 0.43
C GLU A 118 -10.17 -3.57 1.84
N GLN A 119 -10.96 -4.65 2.00
CA GLN A 119 -11.39 -5.15 3.30
C GLN A 119 -10.65 -6.42 3.68
N ILE A 120 -10.20 -6.48 4.94
CA ILE A 120 -9.71 -7.68 5.59
C ILE A 120 -10.47 -7.86 6.89
N ILE A 121 -11.08 -9.02 7.10
CA ILE A 121 -11.68 -9.38 8.38
C ILE A 121 -10.68 -10.24 9.15
N ILE A 122 -10.37 -9.81 10.37
CA ILE A 122 -9.53 -10.57 11.28
C ILE A 122 -10.44 -11.34 12.21
N HIS A 123 -10.32 -12.67 12.19
CA HIS A 123 -10.94 -13.56 13.14
C HIS A 123 -9.90 -13.95 14.18
N TRP A 124 -10.00 -13.40 15.37
CA TRP A 124 -9.06 -13.68 16.45
C TRP A 124 -9.33 -15.01 17.12
N GLY A 125 -8.28 -15.65 17.64
CA GLY A 125 -8.40 -16.88 18.41
C GLY A 125 -9.20 -16.74 19.72
N ASP A 126 -9.46 -15.52 20.19
CA ASP A 126 -10.35 -15.21 21.32
C ASP A 126 -11.84 -15.18 20.93
N GLY A 127 -12.17 -15.44 19.67
CA GLY A 127 -13.53 -15.40 19.12
C GLY A 127 -14.04 -14.03 18.76
N THR A 128 -13.28 -12.95 18.96
CA THR A 128 -13.62 -11.61 18.51
C THR A 128 -13.19 -11.38 17.07
N THR A 129 -13.69 -10.30 16.46
CA THR A 129 -13.33 -9.91 15.09
C THR A 129 -13.00 -8.43 15.02
N ASP A 130 -12.07 -8.08 14.13
CA ASP A 130 -11.81 -6.70 13.73
C ASP A 130 -11.86 -6.59 12.21
N ASN A 131 -12.24 -5.41 11.72
CA ASN A 131 -12.23 -5.10 10.30
C ASN A 131 -11.11 -4.12 10.00
N LEU A 132 -10.18 -4.51 9.11
CA LEU A 132 -9.21 -3.61 8.52
C LEU A 132 -9.71 -3.19 7.15
N SER A 133 -9.58 -1.91 6.82
CA SER A 133 -9.67 -1.47 5.44
C SER A 133 -8.43 -0.68 5.07
N PHE A 134 -7.89 -0.92 3.88
CA PHE A 134 -6.68 -0.27 3.42
C PHE A 134 -6.84 0.30 2.02
N SER A 135 -6.06 1.33 1.74
CA SER A 135 -5.97 1.93 0.41
C SER A 135 -4.52 2.15 0.04
N ASN A 136 -4.19 1.94 -1.22
CA ASN A 136 -2.92 2.29 -1.84
C ASN A 136 -3.20 3.17 -3.05
N TYR A 137 -2.65 4.37 -3.08
CA TYR A 137 -2.74 5.27 -4.21
C TYR A 137 -1.34 5.69 -4.63
N THR A 138 -0.97 5.36 -5.86
CA THR A 138 0.33 5.68 -6.45
C THR A 138 0.18 6.68 -7.58
N LYS A 139 1.10 7.62 -7.66
CA LYS A 139 1.19 8.61 -8.74
C LYS A 139 2.62 9.08 -8.92
N VAL A 140 2.88 9.63 -10.08
CA VAL A 140 4.12 10.36 -10.33
C VAL A 140 3.81 11.85 -10.29
N LYS A 141 4.59 12.62 -9.50
CA LYS A 141 4.50 14.08 -9.44
C LYS A 141 5.90 14.65 -9.50
N ASN A 142 6.12 15.59 -10.42
CA ASN A 142 7.45 16.22 -10.63
C ASN A 142 8.57 15.18 -10.88
N LYS A 143 8.27 14.11 -11.62
CA LYS A 143 9.18 12.98 -11.89
C LYS A 143 9.57 12.17 -10.65
N GLU A 144 8.85 12.32 -9.55
CA GLU A 144 9.03 11.55 -8.32
C GLU A 144 7.83 10.62 -8.08
N PRO A 145 8.06 9.33 -7.79
CA PRO A 145 7.00 8.40 -7.45
C PRO A 145 6.50 8.71 -6.03
N ILE A 146 5.19 8.79 -5.87
CA ILE A 146 4.52 9.01 -4.59
C ILE A 146 3.58 7.85 -4.36
N ALA A 147 3.72 7.16 -3.23
CA ALA A 147 2.75 6.19 -2.74
C ALA A 147 2.07 6.75 -1.49
N ASP A 148 0.75 6.90 -1.53
CA ASP A 148 -0.07 7.31 -0.38
C ASP A 148 -0.88 6.09 0.06
N ARG A 149 -0.52 5.55 1.22
CA ARG A 149 -1.12 4.34 1.79
C ARG A 149 -1.82 4.69 3.09
N THR A 150 -3.02 4.18 3.25
CA THR A 150 -3.81 4.40 4.47
C THR A 150 -4.40 3.08 4.95
N ILE A 151 -4.62 2.97 6.27
CA ILE A 151 -5.29 1.84 6.89
C ILE A 151 -6.27 2.32 7.97
N LYS A 152 -7.40 1.67 8.04
CA LYS A 152 -8.43 1.90 9.07
C LYS A 152 -8.64 0.60 9.85
N VAL A 153 -8.91 0.72 11.14
CA VAL A 153 -9.35 -0.37 12.00
C VAL A 153 -10.76 -0.04 12.47
N ASN A 154 -11.71 -0.90 12.19
CA ASN A 154 -13.13 -0.70 12.53
C ASN A 154 -13.65 0.67 12.08
N GLY A 155 -13.25 1.09 10.88
CA GLY A 155 -13.60 2.38 10.28
C GLY A 155 -12.81 3.59 10.78
N LYS A 156 -11.95 3.45 11.80
CA LYS A 156 -11.11 4.53 12.32
C LYS A 156 -9.75 4.55 11.62
N LEU A 157 -9.40 5.70 11.02
CA LEU A 157 -8.09 5.90 10.39
C LEU A 157 -6.97 5.80 11.43
N ILE A 158 -5.94 5.03 11.11
CA ILE A 158 -4.73 4.91 11.92
C ILE A 158 -3.71 5.92 11.40
N GLU A 159 -3.35 6.88 12.25
CA GLU A 159 -2.34 7.89 11.93
C GLU A 159 -0.93 7.29 12.04
N GLY A 160 0.03 7.86 11.26
CA GLY A 160 1.44 7.47 11.34
C GLY A 160 1.87 6.32 10.42
N THR A 161 0.95 5.77 9.62
CA THR A 161 1.25 4.69 8.67
C THR A 161 2.08 5.13 7.44
N ARG A 162 2.35 6.43 7.29
CA ARG A 162 2.97 7.02 6.09
C ARG A 162 4.49 6.94 6.02
N VAL A 163 5.16 6.41 7.04
CA VAL A 163 6.63 6.49 7.18
C VAL A 163 7.35 5.24 6.70
N SER A 164 6.65 4.14 6.53
CA SER A 164 7.25 2.88 6.11
C SER A 164 6.64 2.36 4.81
N ARG A 165 7.39 1.49 4.15
CA ARG A 165 6.92 0.72 2.99
C ARG A 165 5.67 -0.07 3.34
N ASP A 166 5.63 -0.68 4.53
CA ASP A 166 4.55 -1.50 5.00
C ASP A 166 3.50 -0.69 5.78
N LEU A 167 2.25 -1.15 5.78
CA LEU A 167 1.17 -0.60 6.58
C LEU A 167 1.21 -1.22 7.98
N HIS A 168 1.51 -0.42 9.00
CA HIS A 168 1.60 -0.88 10.38
C HIS A 168 0.37 -0.47 11.18
N VAL A 169 -0.17 -1.40 11.95
CA VAL A 169 -1.29 -1.17 12.85
C VAL A 169 -1.05 -1.85 14.20
N VAL A 170 -1.46 -1.19 15.28
CA VAL A 170 -1.51 -1.77 16.63
C VAL A 170 -2.97 -1.80 17.06
N ILE A 171 -3.46 -3.00 17.38
CA ILE A 171 -4.80 -3.21 17.90
C ILE A 171 -4.68 -3.43 19.40
N VAL A 172 -5.46 -2.66 20.17
CA VAL A 172 -5.52 -2.78 21.64
C VAL A 172 -6.82 -3.48 22.02
N LYS A 173 -6.72 -4.54 22.81
CA LYS A 173 -7.83 -5.38 23.29
C LYS A 173 -7.95 -5.37 24.82
#